data_73f06ae6e0bf06f2fdc2659084b21162
#
_entry.id   73f06ae6e0bf06f2fdc2659084b21162
#
_cell.length_a   1.000
_cell.length_b   1.000
_cell.length_c   1.000
_cell.angle_alpha   90.00
_cell.angle_beta   90.00
_cell.angle_gamma   90.00
#
_symmetry.space_group_name_H-M   'P 1'
#
loop_
_entity.id
_entity.type
_entity.pdbx_description
1 polymer ?
#
loop_
_entity_poly.entity_id
_entity_poly.type
_entity_poly.pdbx_seq_one_letter_code
_entity_poly.pdbx_strand_id
1 'polypeptide(L)'
;MSNSQPDNLENEISELIVKTLKLEGIEPAEINIDESLFEGGLGLDSIDALEIGVALRKRYAITIETATKEVKSYFRDIRSLAKFVRMKRGM
;
A
#
# COMPACT_ATOMS: atom_id res chain seq x y z
N MET A 1 -11.80 8.47 20.17
CA MET A 1 -11.50 8.76 19.49
C MET A 1 -11.56 8.25 18.29
N SER A 2 -11.79 8.71 17.43
CA SER A 2 -11.94 8.19 16.36
C SER A 2 -10.92 7.72 15.75
N ASN A 3 -10.72 6.70 15.44
CA ASN A 3 -9.65 6.17 14.89
C ASN A 3 -9.82 5.77 13.54
N SER A 4 -10.78 6.25 12.85
CA SER A 4 -10.97 5.87 11.47
C SER A 4 -10.07 6.65 10.56
N GLN A 5 -9.34 7.64 11.04
CA GLN A 5 -8.47 8.39 10.16
C GLN A 5 -7.16 7.67 9.98
N PRO A 6 -6.64 7.56 8.76
CA PRO A 6 -5.36 6.93 8.53
C PRO A 6 -4.24 7.72 9.20
N ASP A 7 -3.19 7.04 9.61
CA ASP A 7 -2.03 7.73 10.15
C ASP A 7 -1.17 8.27 9.00
N ASN A 8 -0.07 8.93 9.34
CA ASN A 8 0.76 9.57 8.34
C ASN A 8 1.31 8.58 7.33
N LEU A 9 1.75 7.42 7.79
CA LEU A 9 2.32 6.43 6.88
C LEU A 9 1.25 5.88 5.96
N GLU A 10 0.07 5.63 6.47
CA GLU A 10 -1.03 5.13 5.65
C GLU A 10 -1.40 6.15 4.59
N ASN A 11 -1.43 7.43 4.94
CA ASN A 11 -1.68 8.47 3.98
C ASN A 11 -0.59 8.54 2.92
N GLU A 12 0.67 8.42 3.33
CA GLU A 12 1.78 8.44 2.38
C GLU A 12 1.67 7.30 1.39
N ILE A 13 1.30 6.12 1.87
CA ILE A 13 1.16 4.97 1.00
C ILE A 13 0.00 5.15 0.04
N SER A 14 -1.11 5.71 0.51
CA SER A 14 -2.24 6.01 -0.36
C SER A 14 -1.82 6.95 -1.48
N GLU A 15 -1.10 8.01 -1.15
CA GLU A 15 -0.60 8.95 -2.14
C GLU A 15 0.36 8.27 -3.10
N LEU A 16 1.22 7.43 -2.57
CA LEU A 16 2.18 6.72 -3.39
C LEU A 16 1.50 5.85 -4.43
N ILE A 17 0.46 5.13 -4.02
CA ILE A 17 -0.27 4.26 -4.92
C ILE A 17 -0.97 5.06 -6.00
N VAL A 18 -1.67 6.11 -5.62
CA VAL A 18 -2.38 6.92 -6.61
C VAL A 18 -1.41 7.51 -7.62
N LYS A 19 -0.26 7.98 -7.15
CA LYS A 19 0.72 8.59 -8.02
C LYS A 19 1.43 7.57 -8.89
N THR A 20 1.82 6.44 -8.30
CA THR A 20 2.56 5.42 -9.02
C THR A 20 1.73 4.79 -10.13
N LEU A 21 0.48 4.51 -9.84
CA LEU A 21 -0.39 3.85 -10.81
C LEU A 21 -1.20 4.85 -11.62
N LYS A 22 -1.01 6.15 -11.35
CA LYS A 22 -1.72 7.21 -12.08
C LYS A 22 -3.22 7.00 -12.07
N LEU A 23 -3.75 6.75 -10.89
CA LEU A 23 -5.18 6.50 -10.75
C LEU A 23 -5.92 7.83 -10.89
N GLU A 24 -6.79 7.90 -11.89
CA GLU A 24 -7.51 9.13 -12.13
C GLU A 24 -8.86 9.07 -11.46
N GLY A 25 -9.32 10.21 -10.97
CA GLY A 25 -10.62 10.27 -10.34
C GLY A 25 -10.65 9.77 -8.92
N ILE A 26 -9.49 9.39 -8.36
CA ILE A 26 -9.44 8.91 -7.00
C ILE A 26 -8.45 9.74 -6.22
N GLU A 27 -8.93 10.37 -5.16
CA GLU A 27 -8.03 11.11 -4.28
C GLU A 27 -7.49 10.17 -3.23
N PRO A 28 -6.25 10.35 -2.79
CA PRO A 28 -5.70 9.46 -1.77
C PRO A 28 -6.58 9.38 -0.52
N ALA A 29 -7.21 10.48 -0.13
CA ALA A 29 -8.03 10.49 1.07
C ALA A 29 -9.31 9.68 0.90
N GLU A 30 -9.68 9.37 -0.34
CA GLU A 30 -10.87 8.59 -0.58
C GLU A 30 -10.64 7.10 -0.46
N ILE A 31 -9.39 6.66 -0.42
CA ILE A 31 -9.10 5.25 -0.36
C ILE A 31 -9.26 4.78 1.08
N ASN A 32 -10.09 3.75 1.25
CA ASN A 32 -10.28 3.18 2.57
C ASN A 32 -9.10 2.27 2.85
N ILE A 33 -8.40 2.50 3.95
CA ILE A 33 -7.17 1.76 4.24
C ILE A 33 -7.43 0.28 4.50
N ASP A 34 -8.66 -0.09 4.78
CA ASP A 34 -9.01 -1.48 4.99
C ASP A 34 -9.61 -2.13 3.74
N GLU A 35 -9.75 -1.38 2.66
CA GLU A 35 -10.32 -1.93 1.45
C GLU A 35 -9.27 -2.73 0.69
N SER A 36 -9.68 -3.84 0.11
CA SER A 36 -8.77 -4.65 -0.67
C SER A 36 -8.18 -3.84 -1.82
N LEU A 37 -6.89 -4.02 -2.06
CA LEU A 37 -6.26 -3.39 -3.22
C LEU A 37 -6.58 -4.15 -4.50
N PHE A 38 -7.00 -5.39 -4.38
CA PHE A 38 -7.25 -6.23 -5.54
C PHE A 38 -8.74 -6.49 -5.69
N GLU A 39 -9.13 -7.72 -5.94
CA GLU A 39 -10.53 -8.03 -6.16
C GLU A 39 -11.38 -7.57 -5.00
N GLY A 40 -12.51 -7.01 -5.29
CA GLY A 40 -13.42 -6.54 -4.26
C GLY A 40 -13.11 -5.15 -3.75
N GLY A 41 -12.06 -4.54 -4.24
CA GLY A 41 -11.67 -3.19 -3.81
C GLY A 41 -11.24 -2.36 -5.00
N LEU A 42 -9.97 -1.93 -5.01
CA LEU A 42 -9.49 -1.10 -6.10
C LEU A 42 -9.32 -1.84 -7.41
N GLY A 43 -9.31 -3.15 -7.37
CA GLY A 43 -9.23 -3.92 -8.60
C GLY A 43 -7.85 -3.94 -9.25
N LEU A 44 -6.81 -3.78 -8.48
CA LEU A 44 -5.45 -3.80 -9.02
C LEU A 44 -5.06 -5.22 -9.39
N ASP A 45 -4.06 -5.36 -10.24
CA ASP A 45 -3.60 -6.69 -10.65
C ASP A 45 -2.15 -6.93 -10.20
N SER A 46 -1.58 -8.04 -10.61
CA SER A 46 -0.23 -8.41 -10.17
C SER A 46 0.82 -7.43 -10.64
N ILE A 47 0.64 -6.84 -11.80
CA ILE A 47 1.60 -5.87 -12.31
C ILE A 47 1.53 -4.60 -11.47
N ASP A 48 0.32 -4.20 -11.09
CA ASP A 48 0.17 -3.04 -10.21
C ASP A 48 0.85 -3.29 -8.87
N ALA A 49 0.71 -4.49 -8.33
CA ALA A 49 1.36 -4.84 -7.07
C ALA A 49 2.87 -4.75 -7.20
N LEU A 50 3.43 -5.20 -8.32
CA LEU A 50 4.85 -5.11 -8.55
C LEU A 50 5.30 -3.66 -8.58
N GLU A 51 4.54 -2.80 -9.24
CA GLU A 51 4.88 -1.39 -9.31
C GLU A 51 4.82 -0.73 -7.94
N ILE A 52 3.83 -1.09 -7.14
CA ILE A 52 3.74 -0.59 -5.78
C ILE A 52 4.97 -1.04 -5.00
N GLY A 53 5.37 -2.29 -5.15
CA GLY A 53 6.54 -2.81 -4.45
C GLY A 53 7.81 -2.05 -4.80
N VAL A 54 8.01 -1.75 -6.08
CA VAL A 54 9.17 -0.98 -6.51
C VAL A 54 9.14 0.42 -5.90
N ALA A 55 7.97 1.05 -5.89
CA ALA A 55 7.82 2.39 -5.34
C ALA A 55 8.11 2.40 -3.84
N LEU A 56 7.66 1.38 -3.13
CA LEU A 56 7.91 1.28 -1.69
C LEU A 56 9.39 1.11 -1.41
N ARG A 57 10.06 0.30 -2.22
CA ARG A 57 11.50 0.11 -2.05
C ARG A 57 12.24 1.43 -2.22
N LYS A 58 11.85 2.20 -3.22
CA LYS A 58 12.53 3.47 -3.49
C LYS A 58 12.22 4.50 -2.41
N ARG A 59 10.97 4.55 -1.97
CA ARG A 59 10.60 5.60 -1.04
C ARG A 59 11.10 5.33 0.38
N TYR A 60 11.06 4.08 0.80
CA TYR A 60 11.37 3.75 2.19
C TYR A 60 12.67 2.98 2.33
N ALA A 61 13.37 2.75 1.26
CA ALA A 61 14.66 2.04 1.27
C ALA A 61 14.55 0.69 1.96
N ILE A 62 13.50 -0.05 1.66
CA ILE A 62 13.27 -1.37 2.23
C ILE A 62 13.44 -2.43 1.17
N THR A 63 13.66 -3.67 1.60
CA THR A 63 13.79 -4.80 0.69
C THR A 63 12.50 -5.60 0.72
N ILE A 64 11.97 -5.93 -0.46
CA ILE A 64 10.76 -6.69 -0.57
C ILE A 64 11.03 -7.93 -1.42
N GLU A 65 10.75 -9.09 -0.83
CA GLU A 65 10.86 -10.33 -1.58
C GLU A 65 9.50 -10.65 -2.12
N THR A 66 9.32 -10.54 -3.41
CA THR A 66 8.00 -10.50 -3.99
C THR A 66 7.34 -11.84 -4.16
N ALA A 67 8.03 -12.93 -3.89
CA ALA A 67 7.46 -14.23 -4.21
C ALA A 67 6.94 -15.00 -3.00
N THR A 68 6.90 -14.39 -1.82
CA THR A 68 6.49 -15.16 -0.66
C THR A 68 5.03 -14.96 -0.35
N LYS A 69 4.44 -15.91 0.37
CA LYS A 69 3.06 -15.77 0.79
C LYS A 69 2.87 -14.60 1.74
N GLU A 70 3.91 -14.32 2.51
CA GLU A 70 3.84 -13.23 3.48
C GLU A 70 3.69 -11.89 2.78
N VAL A 71 4.40 -11.70 1.68
CA VAL A 71 4.30 -10.46 0.94
C VAL A 71 2.89 -10.29 0.39
N LYS A 72 2.28 -11.36 -0.11
CA LYS A 72 0.92 -11.26 -0.60
C LYS A 72 -0.04 -10.80 0.48
N SER A 73 0.16 -11.30 1.70
CA SER A 73 -0.66 -10.91 2.81
C SER A 73 -0.51 -9.42 3.12
N TYR A 74 0.71 -8.89 3.05
CA TYR A 74 0.94 -7.49 3.35
C TYR A 74 0.40 -6.57 2.27
N PHE A 75 0.24 -7.07 1.05
CA PHE A 75 -0.28 -6.24 -0.03
C PHE A 75 -1.79 -6.27 -0.13
N ARG A 76 -2.47 -6.86 0.86
CA ARG A 76 -3.91 -6.98 0.80
C ARG A 76 -4.61 -5.62 0.85
N ASP A 77 -4.15 -4.73 1.72
CA ASP A 77 -4.74 -3.41 1.84
C ASP A 77 -3.68 -2.43 2.34
N ILE A 78 -4.05 -1.16 2.42
CA ILE A 78 -3.08 -0.13 2.78
C ILE A 78 -2.65 -0.28 4.23
N ARG A 79 -3.55 -0.66 5.11
CA ARG A 79 -3.20 -0.87 6.52
C ARG A 79 -2.12 -1.95 6.63
N SER A 80 -2.25 -3.02 5.90
CA SER A 80 -1.26 -4.10 5.92
C SER A 80 0.07 -3.65 5.32
N LEU A 81 0.02 -2.85 4.26
CA LEU A 81 1.25 -2.31 3.68
C LEU A 81 1.97 -1.40 4.65
N ALA A 82 1.24 -0.57 5.37
CA ALA A 82 1.86 0.32 6.34
C ALA A 82 2.54 -0.48 7.44
N LYS A 83 1.89 -1.55 7.88
CA LYS A 83 2.47 -2.42 8.90
C LYS A 83 3.75 -3.06 8.39
N PHE A 84 3.75 -3.50 7.14
CA PHE A 84 4.92 -4.12 6.53
C PHE A 84 6.08 -3.12 6.44
N VAL A 85 5.79 -1.89 6.01
CA VAL A 85 6.82 -0.87 5.90
C VAL A 85 7.43 -0.57 7.26
N ARG A 86 6.61 -0.44 8.30
CA ARG A 86 7.12 -0.19 9.65
C ARG A 86 8.02 -1.31 10.11
N MET A 87 7.62 -2.54 9.83
CA MET A 87 8.41 -3.70 10.23
C MET A 87 9.74 -3.72 9.52
N LYS A 88 9.75 -3.42 8.21
CA LYS A 88 10.98 -3.47 7.44
C LYS A 88 11.92 -2.31 7.73
N ARG A 89 11.40 -1.21 8.20
CA ARG A 89 12.24 -0.08 8.52
C ARG A 89 12.97 -0.26 9.85
N GLY A 90 12.73 -1.38 10.52
CA GLY A 90 13.45 -1.68 11.73
C GLY A 90 12.96 -0.96 12.96
N MET A 91 11.72 -0.60 12.95
CA MET A 91 11.18 0.16 14.05
C MET A 91 10.63 -0.72 15.14
#